data_3f7ddd18158b987b7483cc65e972bc83
#
_entry.id   3f7ddd18158b987b7483cc65e972bc83
#
_cell.length_a   1.000
_cell.length_b   1.000
_cell.length_c   1.000
_cell.angle_alpha   90.00
_cell.angle_beta   90.00
_cell.angle_gamma   90.00
#
_symmetry.space_group_name_H-M   'P 1'
#
loop_
_entity.id
_entity.type
_entity.pdbx_description
1 polymer ?
#
loop_
_entity_poly.entity_id
_entity_poly.type
_entity_poly.pdbx_seq_one_letter_code
_entity_poly.pdbx_strand_id
1 'polypeptide(L)'
;NLDAVDVDGAVNFAADVTYADGADIITASAGTSNFRAGVNAGNSIASGGNYNVAVGDEAGTAISTGDNSVAVGYAALSAVSSNSGNTAVGKDALRLTTGSQNTAIGHAAMELNVNGSYSVAIGDFALYNQNPATATNTYNVGIGKDAGISVTTGVQNTYVGGLAGDAVVDGTNNVGIGFEALSADHGSGETAVGVRALKVSVADNNTAVGLNALTANTTGASNVAVGKDALDANTTASYNVSVGAASLTDNTTGDHNTAIGSDSLANNTTAANNTAVGSSSLTANTTGASNTAVGRSALAANTTGSNHTAVGKDALLVSTAAGYNTAIGDSVLKANTTGNYNTGVGASALAANTTGDYNTVLGYQAGDSLTTSSGNVAIGYQALATETAYAENTAIGYQALKTNSGGYYNVAVGHEALLSNTTAQSNTGIGNDALRANTTGANNTAVGRLALTANTTANNNTAIGAEALDTNTTGGGNSAVGYAALYANTTASNNTAMGLNALKANTTGAGNV
;
A
#
# COMPACT_ATOMS: atom_id res chain seq x y z
N ASN A 1 -25.04 77.67 -2.17
CA ASN A 1 -24.92 76.44 -2.95
C ASN A 1 -24.04 76.74 -4.17
N LEU A 2 -22.87 76.11 -4.23
CA LEU A 2 -22.07 76.08 -5.46
C LEU A 2 -22.54 74.89 -6.26
N ASP A 3 -23.37 75.09 -7.26
CA ASP A 3 -23.96 74.01 -8.09
C ASP A 3 -22.92 73.38 -9.04
N ALA A 4 -21.80 74.05 -9.30
CA ALA A 4 -20.58 73.50 -9.91
C ALA A 4 -19.41 74.47 -9.64
N VAL A 5 -18.28 74.01 -9.23
CA VAL A 5 -16.98 74.73 -9.21
C VAL A 5 -16.15 74.11 -10.32
N ASP A 6 -16.06 74.82 -11.45
CA ASP A 6 -15.11 74.46 -12.49
C ASP A 6 -13.80 75.24 -12.17
N VAL A 7 -12.76 74.44 -11.83
CA VAL A 7 -11.43 75.01 -11.47
C VAL A 7 -10.42 74.56 -12.50
N ASP A 8 -10.01 75.45 -13.38
CA ASP A 8 -8.93 75.23 -14.34
C ASP A 8 -7.56 75.24 -13.66
N GLY A 9 -7.34 74.38 -12.70
CA GLY A 9 -6.08 74.30 -11.98
C GLY A 9 -6.14 73.33 -10.76
N ALA A 10 -4.99 73.09 -10.11
CA ALA A 10 -4.92 72.28 -8.92
C ALA A 10 -5.68 72.91 -7.75
N VAL A 11 -6.65 72.17 -7.18
CA VAL A 11 -7.32 72.56 -5.94
C VAL A 11 -6.61 71.91 -4.76
N ASN A 12 -5.99 72.71 -3.89
CA ASN A 12 -5.40 72.18 -2.65
C ASN A 12 -6.39 72.36 -1.49
N PHE A 13 -6.83 71.29 -0.90
CA PHE A 13 -7.59 71.32 0.34
C PHE A 13 -6.62 71.25 1.54
N ALA A 14 -6.73 72.17 2.47
CA ALA A 14 -5.85 72.27 3.65
C ALA A 14 -6.32 71.33 4.79
N ALA A 15 -7.41 70.60 4.60
CA ALA A 15 -8.01 69.65 5.55
C ALA A 15 -8.73 68.51 4.80
N ASP A 16 -9.19 67.48 5.53
CA ASP A 16 -9.92 66.37 4.96
C ASP A 16 -11.15 66.81 4.15
N VAL A 17 -11.33 66.21 2.98
CA VAL A 17 -12.53 66.44 2.16
C VAL A 17 -13.59 65.41 2.56
N THR A 18 -14.69 65.88 3.16
CA THR A 18 -15.86 65.06 3.48
C THR A 18 -16.91 65.22 2.40
N TYR A 19 -17.39 64.12 1.84
CA TYR A 19 -18.50 64.10 0.90
C TYR A 19 -19.80 63.87 1.67
N ALA A 20 -20.89 64.49 1.21
CA ALA A 20 -22.22 64.24 1.78
C ALA A 20 -22.71 62.83 1.44
N ASP A 21 -23.57 62.25 2.27
CA ASP A 21 -24.18 60.95 1.99
C ASP A 21 -24.77 60.92 0.60
N GLY A 22 -24.38 59.93 -0.22
CA GLY A 22 -24.82 59.74 -1.60
C GLY A 22 -24.04 60.57 -2.64
N ALA A 23 -22.93 61.21 -2.28
CA ALA A 23 -22.07 61.91 -3.22
C ALA A 23 -21.01 60.99 -3.83
N ASP A 24 -20.93 60.91 -5.16
CA ASP A 24 -19.91 60.15 -5.89
C ASP A 24 -18.68 60.97 -6.17
N ILE A 25 -17.49 60.34 -6.09
CA ILE A 25 -16.23 60.91 -6.62
C ILE A 25 -16.14 60.51 -8.11
N ILE A 26 -16.39 61.43 -9.00
CA ILE A 26 -16.27 61.22 -10.44
C ILE A 26 -14.98 61.84 -10.95
N THR A 27 -14.07 61.00 -11.47
CA THR A 27 -12.83 61.47 -12.11
C THR A 27 -13.02 61.54 -13.62
N ALA A 28 -12.78 62.69 -14.25
CA ALA A 28 -12.90 62.82 -15.71
C ALA A 28 -11.84 61.97 -16.42
N SER A 29 -12.26 61.03 -17.25
CA SER A 29 -11.42 60.27 -18.17
C SER A 29 -12.11 60.14 -19.52
N ALA A 30 -11.39 59.83 -20.59
CA ALA A 30 -11.95 59.68 -21.93
C ALA A 30 -12.91 58.47 -22.08
N GLY A 31 -12.87 57.49 -21.17
CA GLY A 31 -13.79 56.35 -21.10
C GLY A 31 -14.89 56.55 -20.08
N THR A 32 -15.74 55.52 -19.87
CA THR A 32 -16.88 55.55 -18.95
C THR A 32 -16.54 54.94 -17.61
N SER A 33 -16.91 55.62 -16.49
CA SER A 33 -16.85 55.08 -15.13
C SER A 33 -15.45 54.62 -14.69
N ASN A 34 -14.39 55.35 -15.02
CA ASN A 34 -13.04 55.11 -14.55
C ASN A 34 -12.74 55.90 -13.27
N PHE A 35 -11.97 55.31 -12.30
CA PHE A 35 -11.47 55.99 -11.13
C PHE A 35 -9.93 56.06 -11.18
N ARG A 36 -9.36 57.24 -10.99
CA ARG A 36 -7.91 57.52 -11.11
C ARG A 36 -7.42 58.36 -9.95
N ALA A 37 -6.32 57.93 -9.29
CA ALA A 37 -5.69 58.69 -8.21
C ALA A 37 -4.17 58.40 -8.15
N GLY A 38 -3.33 59.37 -8.40
CA GLY A 38 -1.87 59.28 -8.43
C GLY A 38 -1.24 59.94 -9.65
N VAL A 39 0.08 60.15 -9.63
CA VAL A 39 0.83 60.73 -10.75
C VAL A 39 0.82 59.76 -11.92
N ASN A 40 0.38 60.19 -13.11
CA ASN A 40 0.22 59.38 -14.31
C ASN A 40 -0.74 58.19 -14.19
N ALA A 41 -1.53 58.03 -13.11
CA ALA A 41 -2.49 56.93 -12.96
C ALA A 41 -3.49 56.95 -14.12
N GLY A 42 -3.56 55.84 -14.90
CA GLY A 42 -4.48 55.66 -16.03
C GLY A 42 -4.44 56.79 -17.06
N ASN A 43 -3.31 57.48 -17.26
CA ASN A 43 -3.22 58.69 -18.10
C ASN A 43 -3.41 58.39 -19.60
N SER A 44 -3.31 57.15 -20.07
CA SER A 44 -3.52 56.72 -21.45
C SER A 44 -4.95 56.24 -21.72
N ILE A 45 -5.85 56.23 -20.73
CA ILE A 45 -7.25 55.75 -20.95
C ILE A 45 -7.93 56.60 -22.00
N ALA A 46 -8.29 55.95 -23.13
CA ALA A 46 -8.94 56.57 -24.28
C ALA A 46 -10.45 56.28 -24.30
N SER A 47 -11.16 56.85 -25.27
CA SER A 47 -12.56 56.47 -25.55
C SER A 47 -12.63 54.98 -25.86
N GLY A 48 -13.38 54.22 -25.06
CA GLY A 48 -13.46 52.76 -25.15
C GLY A 48 -12.85 52.05 -23.94
N GLY A 49 -11.97 52.66 -23.16
CA GLY A 49 -11.48 52.09 -21.89
C GLY A 49 -12.44 52.39 -20.74
N ASN A 50 -13.17 51.41 -20.23
CA ASN A 50 -14.26 51.59 -19.30
C ASN A 50 -14.09 50.77 -18.00
N TYR A 51 -14.71 51.26 -16.92
CA TYR A 51 -14.78 50.56 -15.63
C TYR A 51 -13.42 50.21 -15.02
N ASN A 52 -12.41 51.01 -15.24
CA ASN A 52 -11.07 50.80 -14.70
C ASN A 52 -10.84 51.57 -13.39
N VAL A 53 -10.07 50.99 -12.47
CA VAL A 53 -9.59 51.62 -11.26
C VAL A 53 -8.06 51.69 -11.32
N ALA A 54 -7.48 52.88 -11.23
CA ALA A 54 -6.02 53.11 -11.19
C ALA A 54 -5.65 53.99 -10.00
N VAL A 55 -5.00 53.45 -8.99
CA VAL A 55 -4.61 54.12 -7.75
C VAL A 55 -3.13 53.91 -7.45
N GLY A 56 -2.37 54.96 -7.44
CA GLY A 56 -0.92 54.96 -7.22
C GLY A 56 -0.15 55.56 -8.39
N ASP A 57 1.08 55.97 -8.16
CA ASP A 57 1.93 56.54 -9.21
C ASP A 57 2.21 55.49 -10.29
N GLU A 58 2.08 55.82 -11.56
CA GLU A 58 2.24 54.95 -12.73
C GLU A 58 1.26 53.78 -12.79
N ALA A 59 0.22 53.68 -11.92
CA ALA A 59 -0.76 52.60 -11.95
C ALA A 59 -1.60 52.71 -13.24
N GLY A 60 -1.71 51.58 -13.99
CA GLY A 60 -2.50 51.48 -15.22
C GLY A 60 -2.10 52.49 -16.30
N THR A 61 -0.86 52.93 -16.33
CA THR A 61 -0.36 54.06 -17.20
C THR A 61 -0.64 53.79 -18.69
N ALA A 62 -0.46 52.55 -19.18
CA ALA A 62 -0.63 52.21 -20.57
C ALA A 62 -2.09 51.75 -20.93
N ILE A 63 -3.01 51.64 -19.98
CA ILE A 63 -4.42 51.26 -20.29
C ILE A 63 -4.97 52.31 -21.28
N SER A 64 -5.36 51.84 -22.46
CA SER A 64 -6.00 52.68 -23.49
C SER A 64 -7.45 52.31 -23.72
N THR A 65 -7.71 51.17 -24.29
CA THR A 65 -9.08 50.65 -24.61
C THR A 65 -9.45 49.41 -23.77
N GLY A 66 -8.60 48.96 -22.86
CA GLY A 66 -8.90 47.84 -21.96
C GLY A 66 -9.96 48.18 -20.91
N ASP A 67 -10.83 47.25 -20.60
CA ASP A 67 -11.98 47.39 -19.69
C ASP A 67 -11.81 46.58 -18.39
N ASN A 68 -12.59 46.94 -17.37
CA ASN A 68 -12.78 46.13 -16.15
C ASN A 68 -11.47 45.77 -15.43
N SER A 69 -10.50 46.63 -15.41
CA SER A 69 -9.20 46.37 -14.78
C SER A 69 -9.01 47.18 -13.49
N VAL A 70 -8.33 46.60 -12.51
CA VAL A 70 -7.98 47.20 -11.22
C VAL A 70 -6.47 47.26 -11.10
N ALA A 71 -5.89 48.44 -10.97
CA ALA A 71 -4.48 48.68 -10.73
C ALA A 71 -4.31 49.52 -9.45
N VAL A 72 -3.77 48.95 -8.39
CA VAL A 72 -3.55 49.62 -7.10
C VAL A 72 -2.10 49.41 -6.66
N GLY A 73 -1.32 50.45 -6.64
CA GLY A 73 0.10 50.39 -6.27
C GLY A 73 1.01 51.04 -7.32
N TYR A 74 2.26 51.34 -6.96
CA TYR A 74 3.25 51.88 -7.88
C TYR A 74 3.48 50.94 -9.06
N ALA A 75 3.36 51.44 -10.28
CA ALA A 75 3.55 50.73 -11.54
C ALA A 75 2.71 49.44 -11.72
N ALA A 76 1.66 49.26 -10.91
CA ALA A 76 0.73 48.14 -11.10
C ALA A 76 0.07 48.24 -12.46
N LEU A 77 0.02 47.13 -13.25
CA LEU A 77 -0.62 47.04 -14.56
C LEU A 77 -0.15 48.12 -15.56
N SER A 78 1.12 48.55 -15.51
CA SER A 78 1.60 49.71 -16.25
C SER A 78 1.80 49.47 -17.75
N ALA A 79 1.91 48.23 -18.25
CA ALA A 79 2.13 47.91 -19.65
C ALA A 79 0.86 47.47 -20.42
N VAL A 80 -0.27 47.25 -19.76
CA VAL A 80 -1.55 46.83 -20.40
C VAL A 80 -2.12 47.95 -21.26
N SER A 81 -2.40 47.67 -22.53
CA SER A 81 -3.01 48.64 -23.46
C SER A 81 -4.48 48.35 -23.72
N SER A 82 -4.80 47.19 -24.34
CA SER A 82 -6.16 46.83 -24.78
C SER A 82 -6.76 45.63 -24.11
N ASN A 83 -6.00 44.92 -23.27
CA ASN A 83 -6.44 43.72 -22.61
C ASN A 83 -7.23 44.05 -21.34
N SER A 84 -8.23 43.21 -21.05
CA SER A 84 -9.28 43.50 -20.08
C SER A 84 -9.33 42.51 -18.92
N GLY A 85 -10.01 42.90 -17.85
CA GLY A 85 -10.31 42.01 -16.72
C GLY A 85 -9.13 41.67 -15.81
N ASN A 86 -8.08 42.49 -15.80
CA ASN A 86 -6.92 42.23 -14.92
C ASN A 86 -7.09 42.93 -13.57
N THR A 87 -6.71 42.24 -12.49
CA THR A 87 -6.64 42.83 -11.13
C THR A 87 -5.21 42.79 -10.65
N ALA A 88 -4.59 43.95 -10.44
CA ALA A 88 -3.24 44.11 -9.93
C ALA A 88 -3.24 44.98 -8.67
N VAL A 89 -2.87 44.41 -7.53
CA VAL A 89 -2.79 45.11 -6.25
C VAL A 89 -1.42 44.86 -5.62
N GLY A 90 -0.61 45.86 -5.59
CA GLY A 90 0.77 45.80 -5.09
C GLY A 90 1.76 46.55 -6.01
N LYS A 91 2.92 46.91 -5.47
CA LYS A 91 4.00 47.51 -6.26
C LYS A 91 4.43 46.50 -7.35
N ASP A 92 4.54 46.95 -8.62
CA ASP A 92 4.96 46.18 -9.78
C ASP A 92 4.10 44.95 -10.08
N ALA A 93 2.90 44.78 -9.47
CA ALA A 93 1.99 43.67 -9.78
C ALA A 93 1.53 43.73 -11.26
N LEU A 94 1.65 42.62 -12.03
CA LEU A 94 1.32 42.54 -13.47
C LEU A 94 1.96 43.67 -14.30
N ARG A 95 3.16 44.13 -13.94
CA ARG A 95 3.76 45.33 -14.55
C ARG A 95 3.90 45.21 -16.07
N LEU A 96 4.35 44.08 -16.60
CA LEU A 96 4.65 43.89 -18.02
C LEU A 96 3.55 43.16 -18.81
N THR A 97 2.40 42.82 -18.21
CA THR A 97 1.41 41.97 -18.86
C THR A 97 0.77 42.63 -20.07
N THR A 98 0.57 41.81 -21.12
CA THR A 98 -0.37 42.07 -22.20
C THR A 98 -1.47 41.00 -22.26
N GLY A 99 -1.53 40.09 -21.29
CA GLY A 99 -2.56 39.09 -21.13
C GLY A 99 -3.84 39.65 -20.49
N SER A 100 -4.91 38.85 -20.49
CA SER A 100 -6.22 39.20 -19.94
C SER A 100 -6.62 38.33 -18.77
N GLN A 101 -7.54 38.82 -17.93
CA GLN A 101 -8.20 38.05 -16.86
C GLN A 101 -7.23 37.42 -15.87
N ASN A 102 -6.16 38.12 -15.54
CA ASN A 102 -5.23 37.74 -14.50
C ASN A 102 -5.53 38.46 -13.18
N THR A 103 -5.29 37.79 -12.05
CA THR A 103 -5.37 38.39 -10.72
C THR A 103 -4.00 38.31 -10.06
N ALA A 104 -3.38 39.43 -9.75
CA ALA A 104 -2.11 39.50 -9.03
C ALA A 104 -2.24 40.42 -7.82
N ILE A 105 -1.98 39.88 -6.63
CA ILE A 105 -2.04 40.58 -5.34
C ILE A 105 -0.74 40.35 -4.58
N GLY A 106 0.08 41.33 -4.45
CA GLY A 106 1.39 41.27 -3.81
C GLY A 106 2.45 42.04 -4.57
N HIS A 107 3.59 42.34 -3.92
CA HIS A 107 4.72 42.96 -4.59
C HIS A 107 5.26 42.04 -5.69
N ALA A 108 5.40 42.58 -6.90
CA ALA A 108 5.92 41.91 -8.07
C ALA A 108 5.21 40.55 -8.44
N ALA A 109 3.96 40.35 -7.97
CA ALA A 109 3.17 39.19 -8.37
C ALA A 109 2.95 39.24 -9.89
N MET A 110 3.32 38.17 -10.61
CA MET A 110 3.29 38.04 -12.08
C MET A 110 3.93 39.23 -12.81
N GLU A 111 4.97 39.83 -12.27
CA GLU A 111 5.58 41.05 -12.84
C GLU A 111 5.98 40.86 -14.31
N LEU A 112 6.64 39.74 -14.64
CA LEU A 112 7.18 39.46 -15.97
C LEU A 112 6.19 38.76 -16.92
N ASN A 113 4.95 38.57 -16.52
CA ASN A 113 3.94 37.90 -17.34
C ASN A 113 3.54 38.76 -18.53
N VAL A 114 4.17 38.55 -19.69
CA VAL A 114 3.81 39.30 -20.90
C VAL A 114 2.57 38.71 -21.57
N ASN A 115 2.58 37.42 -21.90
CA ASN A 115 1.61 36.82 -22.79
C ASN A 115 0.60 35.86 -22.11
N GLY A 116 0.71 35.63 -20.81
CA GLY A 116 -0.15 34.68 -20.08
C GLY A 116 -1.48 35.29 -19.65
N SER A 117 -2.56 34.51 -19.75
CA SER A 117 -3.92 34.88 -19.35
C SER A 117 -4.52 33.87 -18.37
N TYR A 118 -5.55 34.29 -17.63
CA TYR A 118 -6.35 33.45 -16.71
C TYR A 118 -5.57 32.88 -15.50
N SER A 119 -4.54 33.57 -15.04
CA SER A 119 -3.77 33.13 -13.88
C SER A 119 -4.08 33.93 -12.61
N VAL A 120 -3.88 33.31 -11.46
CA VAL A 120 -4.02 33.92 -10.14
C VAL A 120 -2.69 33.84 -9.38
N ALA A 121 -2.14 34.99 -8.98
CA ALA A 121 -0.97 35.09 -8.15
C ALA A 121 -1.25 35.94 -6.91
N ILE A 122 -1.11 35.37 -5.72
CA ILE A 122 -1.34 36.06 -4.46
C ILE A 122 -0.14 35.86 -3.53
N GLY A 123 0.67 36.89 -3.34
CA GLY A 123 1.88 36.84 -2.52
C GLY A 123 3.04 37.58 -3.17
N ASP A 124 4.07 37.84 -2.38
CA ASP A 124 5.31 38.44 -2.82
C ASP A 124 6.02 37.53 -3.81
N PHE A 125 6.31 37.97 -5.04
CA PHE A 125 6.89 37.25 -6.17
C PHE A 125 6.12 35.98 -6.62
N ALA A 126 4.83 35.84 -6.28
CA ALA A 126 4.04 34.72 -6.77
C ALA A 126 3.97 34.74 -8.31
N LEU A 127 4.26 33.60 -8.99
CA LEU A 127 4.30 33.45 -10.46
C LEU A 127 5.11 34.52 -11.18
N TYR A 128 6.17 35.04 -10.55
CA TYR A 128 6.95 36.21 -11.01
C TYR A 128 7.43 36.10 -12.45
N ASN A 129 8.03 34.96 -12.84
CA ASN A 129 8.63 34.71 -14.15
C ASN A 129 7.65 34.17 -15.20
N GLN A 130 6.36 33.99 -14.88
CA GLN A 130 5.39 33.45 -15.84
C GLN A 130 5.41 34.30 -17.13
N ASN A 131 5.85 33.68 -18.23
CA ASN A 131 5.93 34.38 -19.51
C ASN A 131 5.96 33.39 -20.69
N PRO A 132 4.81 32.86 -21.12
CA PRO A 132 4.76 32.00 -22.30
C PRO A 132 5.18 32.78 -23.56
N ALA A 133 5.82 32.10 -24.51
CA ALA A 133 6.37 32.75 -25.72
C ALA A 133 5.30 33.42 -26.61
N THR A 134 4.08 32.94 -26.54
CA THR A 134 2.92 33.47 -27.28
C THR A 134 1.72 33.66 -26.37
N ALA A 135 0.70 34.38 -26.82
CA ALA A 135 -0.54 34.55 -26.07
C ALA A 135 -1.15 33.17 -25.70
N THR A 136 -1.14 32.84 -24.43
CA THR A 136 -1.51 31.53 -23.91
C THR A 136 -2.44 31.64 -22.70
N ASN A 137 -3.45 30.82 -22.65
CA ASN A 137 -4.28 30.63 -21.47
C ASN A 137 -3.53 29.72 -20.50
N THR A 138 -2.87 30.30 -19.52
CA THR A 138 -1.96 29.57 -18.63
C THR A 138 -2.65 28.85 -17.49
N TYR A 139 -3.76 29.38 -16.96
CA TYR A 139 -4.54 28.80 -15.85
C TYR A 139 -3.69 28.39 -14.63
N ASN A 140 -2.62 29.12 -14.35
CA ASN A 140 -1.80 28.86 -13.18
C ASN A 140 -2.37 29.56 -11.94
N VAL A 141 -2.25 28.92 -10.78
CA VAL A 141 -2.57 29.48 -9.47
C VAL A 141 -1.32 29.44 -8.61
N GLY A 142 -0.81 30.59 -8.18
CA GLY A 142 0.31 30.73 -7.24
C GLY A 142 -0.14 31.54 -6.02
N ILE A 143 -0.26 30.91 -4.85
CA ILE A 143 -0.69 31.58 -3.62
C ILE A 143 0.36 31.34 -2.51
N GLY A 144 1.06 32.35 -2.13
CA GLY A 144 2.14 32.31 -1.14
C GLY A 144 3.37 33.07 -1.63
N LYS A 145 4.29 33.40 -0.71
CA LYS A 145 5.56 33.98 -1.08
C LYS A 145 6.35 33.04 -1.96
N ASP A 146 6.86 33.54 -3.10
CA ASP A 146 7.64 32.80 -4.09
C ASP A 146 6.92 31.53 -4.67
N ALA A 147 5.58 31.41 -4.51
CA ALA A 147 4.83 30.29 -5.07
C ALA A 147 4.91 30.32 -6.61
N GLY A 148 5.50 29.28 -7.23
CA GLY A 148 5.71 29.18 -8.66
C GLY A 148 6.61 30.29 -9.25
N ILE A 149 7.51 30.85 -8.47
CA ILE A 149 8.34 32.02 -8.88
C ILE A 149 9.11 31.77 -10.19
N SER A 150 9.59 30.55 -10.44
CA SER A 150 10.39 30.20 -11.63
C SER A 150 9.56 29.75 -12.83
N VAL A 151 8.24 29.58 -12.69
CA VAL A 151 7.36 29.16 -13.81
C VAL A 151 7.47 30.14 -14.97
N THR A 152 7.84 29.62 -16.15
CA THR A 152 7.91 30.43 -17.38
C THR A 152 6.81 30.02 -18.35
N THR A 153 6.88 28.82 -18.91
CA THR A 153 5.97 28.32 -19.94
C THR A 153 4.98 27.25 -19.44
N GLY A 154 5.17 26.75 -18.22
CA GLY A 154 4.28 25.79 -17.59
C GLY A 154 2.84 26.28 -17.46
N VAL A 155 1.86 25.40 -17.69
CA VAL A 155 0.43 25.71 -17.65
C VAL A 155 -0.36 24.78 -16.76
N GLN A 156 -1.53 25.25 -16.30
CA GLN A 156 -2.47 24.45 -15.49
C GLN A 156 -1.88 23.94 -14.17
N ASN A 157 -1.02 24.73 -13.55
CA ASN A 157 -0.41 24.40 -12.26
C ASN A 157 -1.14 25.12 -11.12
N THR A 158 -1.21 24.46 -9.97
CA THR A 158 -1.72 25.03 -8.71
C THR A 158 -0.66 24.93 -7.62
N TYR A 159 -0.10 26.05 -7.20
CA TYR A 159 0.90 26.13 -6.12
C TYR A 159 0.35 26.97 -4.97
N VAL A 160 0.14 26.37 -3.80
CA VAL A 160 -0.40 27.05 -2.62
C VAL A 160 0.49 26.79 -1.41
N GLY A 161 1.20 27.81 -0.97
CA GLY A 161 2.16 27.75 0.14
C GLY A 161 3.43 28.51 -0.18
N GLY A 162 4.17 28.94 0.83
CA GLY A 162 5.48 29.55 0.61
C GLY A 162 6.42 28.55 -0.08
N LEU A 163 7.14 28.99 -1.13
CA LEU A 163 8.08 28.17 -1.90
C LEU A 163 7.44 26.92 -2.54
N ALA A 164 6.12 26.88 -2.72
CA ALA A 164 5.47 25.79 -3.45
C ALA A 164 5.76 25.95 -4.95
N GLY A 165 6.33 24.92 -5.60
CA GLY A 165 6.67 24.94 -7.03
C GLY A 165 7.69 26.02 -7.41
N ASP A 166 8.55 26.45 -6.49
CA ASP A 166 9.41 27.61 -6.67
C ASP A 166 10.51 27.44 -7.72
N ALA A 167 10.95 26.21 -8.01
CA ALA A 167 11.95 25.95 -9.04
C ALA A 167 11.37 25.45 -10.39
N VAL A 168 10.06 25.23 -10.48
CA VAL A 168 9.40 24.72 -11.71
C VAL A 168 9.52 25.73 -12.84
N VAL A 169 9.96 25.27 -14.02
CA VAL A 169 10.14 26.12 -15.21
C VAL A 169 9.02 25.90 -16.24
N ASP A 170 8.87 24.68 -16.73
CA ASP A 170 7.95 24.35 -17.83
C ASP A 170 6.95 23.20 -17.52
N GLY A 171 7.03 22.61 -16.34
CA GLY A 171 6.10 21.55 -15.89
C GLY A 171 4.64 21.98 -15.95
N THR A 172 3.76 21.02 -16.33
CA THR A 172 2.33 21.27 -16.54
C THR A 172 1.44 20.33 -15.73
N ASN A 173 0.21 20.76 -15.44
CA ASN A 173 -0.80 19.94 -14.73
C ASN A 173 -0.34 19.50 -13.32
N ASN A 174 0.35 20.34 -12.60
CA ASN A 174 0.90 20.03 -11.28
C ASN A 174 0.08 20.66 -10.16
N VAL A 175 -0.04 19.97 -9.04
CA VAL A 175 -0.66 20.46 -7.82
C VAL A 175 0.35 20.39 -6.68
N GLY A 176 0.81 21.54 -6.20
CA GLY A 176 1.71 21.66 -5.03
C GLY A 176 1.05 22.47 -3.92
N ILE A 177 0.62 21.83 -2.84
CA ILE A 177 -0.04 22.48 -1.71
C ILE A 177 0.74 22.22 -0.42
N GLY A 178 1.39 23.21 0.12
CA GLY A 178 2.20 23.14 1.33
C GLY A 178 3.51 23.88 1.19
N PHE A 179 4.16 24.15 2.32
CA PHE A 179 5.50 24.78 2.33
C PHE A 179 6.52 23.85 1.67
N GLU A 180 7.29 24.36 0.67
CA GLU A 180 8.27 23.59 -0.11
C GLU A 180 7.68 22.31 -0.79
N ALA A 181 6.38 22.28 -1.11
CA ALA A 181 5.82 21.22 -1.94
C ALA A 181 6.23 21.43 -3.40
N LEU A 182 6.76 20.39 -4.09
CA LEU A 182 7.23 20.48 -5.48
C LEU A 182 8.30 21.57 -5.69
N SER A 183 9.31 21.67 -4.83
CA SER A 183 10.32 22.73 -4.89
C SER A 183 11.46 22.48 -5.89
N ALA A 184 11.50 21.35 -6.62
CA ALA A 184 12.46 21.11 -7.70
C ALA A 184 11.87 21.47 -9.06
N ASP A 185 12.72 21.52 -10.09
CA ASP A 185 12.29 21.65 -11.48
C ASP A 185 11.79 20.31 -11.99
N HIS A 186 10.52 20.05 -11.75
CA HIS A 186 9.89 18.75 -12.00
C HIS A 186 9.11 18.72 -13.32
N GLY A 187 8.79 17.49 -13.75
CA GLY A 187 7.97 17.22 -14.93
C GLY A 187 6.50 17.59 -14.77
N SER A 188 5.64 16.76 -15.32
CA SER A 188 4.20 17.05 -15.41
C SER A 188 3.35 16.00 -14.72
N GLY A 189 2.14 16.39 -14.31
CA GLY A 189 1.17 15.48 -13.72
C GLY A 189 1.45 15.11 -12.25
N GLU A 190 2.25 15.91 -11.54
CA GLU A 190 2.58 15.71 -10.14
C GLU A 190 1.47 16.22 -9.21
N THR A 191 1.19 15.48 -8.14
CA THR A 191 0.31 15.93 -7.06
C THR A 191 1.04 15.85 -5.73
N ALA A 192 1.32 16.96 -5.11
CA ALA A 192 1.97 17.07 -3.81
C ALA A 192 1.11 17.90 -2.84
N VAL A 193 0.60 17.27 -1.79
CA VAL A 193 -0.19 17.93 -0.75
C VAL A 193 0.42 17.65 0.62
N GLY A 194 1.11 18.62 1.17
CA GLY A 194 1.80 18.52 2.45
C GLY A 194 3.13 19.26 2.45
N VAL A 195 3.63 19.58 3.64
CA VAL A 195 4.95 20.19 3.78
C VAL A 195 6.02 19.24 3.23
N ARG A 196 6.84 19.74 2.26
CA ARG A 196 7.92 19.00 1.59
C ARG A 196 7.49 17.74 0.83
N ALA A 197 6.21 17.60 0.50
CA ALA A 197 5.79 16.51 -0.39
C ALA A 197 6.44 16.70 -1.77
N LEU A 198 7.07 15.63 -2.32
CA LEU A 198 7.79 15.64 -3.61
C LEU A 198 8.81 16.79 -3.74
N LYS A 199 9.52 17.10 -2.66
CA LYS A 199 10.38 18.30 -2.60
C LYS A 199 11.45 18.34 -3.69
N VAL A 200 12.08 17.20 -4.04
CA VAL A 200 13.22 17.14 -4.96
C VAL A 200 12.94 16.35 -6.24
N SER A 201 11.69 16.00 -6.51
CA SER A 201 11.31 15.22 -7.70
C SER A 201 11.61 15.99 -8.99
N VAL A 202 12.16 15.28 -9.98
CA VAL A 202 12.25 15.74 -11.38
C VAL A 202 11.52 14.81 -12.33
N ALA A 203 10.71 13.89 -11.78
CA ALA A 203 9.97 12.86 -12.50
C ALA A 203 8.53 13.29 -12.82
N ASP A 204 7.76 12.39 -13.45
CA ASP A 204 6.38 12.60 -13.84
C ASP A 204 5.40 11.69 -13.08
N ASN A 205 4.15 12.14 -12.95
CA ASN A 205 3.00 11.34 -12.55
C ASN A 205 3.09 10.72 -11.14
N ASN A 206 3.73 11.37 -10.19
CA ASN A 206 3.72 10.93 -8.80
C ASN A 206 2.59 11.62 -8.01
N THR A 207 2.04 10.92 -7.04
CA THR A 207 1.07 11.45 -6.07
C THR A 207 1.62 11.33 -4.66
N ALA A 208 1.82 12.44 -3.98
CA ALA A 208 2.30 12.50 -2.60
C ALA A 208 1.34 13.32 -1.72
N VAL A 209 0.76 12.71 -0.72
CA VAL A 209 -0.15 13.37 0.23
C VAL A 209 0.31 13.09 1.66
N GLY A 210 0.88 14.08 2.31
CA GLY A 210 1.40 13.98 3.68
C GLY A 210 2.69 14.75 3.90
N LEU A 211 3.03 14.97 5.16
CA LEU A 211 4.32 15.53 5.54
C LEU A 211 5.44 14.62 5.06
N ASN A 212 6.41 15.15 4.30
CA ASN A 212 7.57 14.48 3.73
C ASN A 212 7.25 13.27 2.82
N ALA A 213 6.01 13.10 2.32
CA ALA A 213 5.72 12.02 1.38
C ALA A 213 6.57 12.17 0.10
N LEU A 214 7.31 11.13 -0.30
CA LEU A 214 8.22 11.12 -1.46
C LEU A 214 9.27 12.25 -1.44
N THR A 215 9.71 12.68 -0.26
CA THR A 215 10.61 13.85 -0.14
C THR A 215 11.93 13.70 -0.90
N ALA A 216 12.54 12.51 -0.89
CA ALA A 216 13.83 12.25 -1.54
C ALA A 216 13.70 11.73 -2.98
N ASN A 217 12.48 11.61 -3.52
CA ASN A 217 12.28 11.09 -4.88
C ASN A 217 12.97 11.99 -5.89
N THR A 218 13.85 11.42 -6.72
CA THR A 218 14.51 12.16 -7.79
C THR A 218 13.91 11.83 -9.14
N THR A 219 14.08 10.60 -9.63
CA THR A 219 13.67 10.17 -10.96
C THR A 219 12.61 9.06 -10.97
N GLY A 220 12.18 8.60 -9.80
CA GLY A 220 11.12 7.60 -9.70
C GLY A 220 9.77 8.16 -10.16
N ALA A 221 9.10 7.48 -11.09
CA ALA A 221 7.83 7.92 -11.68
C ALA A 221 6.66 7.03 -11.29
N SER A 222 5.45 7.57 -11.39
CA SER A 222 4.21 6.80 -11.19
C SER A 222 4.09 6.16 -9.80
N ASN A 223 4.59 6.83 -8.76
CA ASN A 223 4.44 6.39 -7.39
C ASN A 223 3.24 7.09 -6.72
N VAL A 224 2.58 6.38 -5.82
CA VAL A 224 1.52 6.91 -4.95
C VAL A 224 1.98 6.79 -3.50
N ALA A 225 2.11 7.91 -2.80
CA ALA A 225 2.47 7.96 -1.39
C ALA A 225 1.44 8.78 -0.61
N VAL A 226 0.71 8.16 0.29
CA VAL A 226 -0.31 8.80 1.13
C VAL A 226 -0.05 8.49 2.59
N GLY A 227 0.43 9.46 3.33
CA GLY A 227 0.78 9.35 4.73
C GLY A 227 2.02 10.16 5.09
N LYS A 228 2.19 10.45 6.38
CA LYS A 228 3.42 11.05 6.88
C LYS A 228 4.60 10.13 6.62
N ASP A 229 5.69 10.64 6.03
CA ASP A 229 6.93 9.93 5.72
C ASP A 229 6.70 8.65 4.85
N ALA A 230 5.61 8.62 4.05
CA ALA A 230 5.38 7.53 3.09
C ALA A 230 6.37 7.65 1.91
N LEU A 231 7.13 6.56 1.61
CA LEU A 231 8.14 6.55 0.54
C LEU A 231 9.16 7.69 0.62
N ASP A 232 9.50 8.19 1.81
CA ASP A 232 10.31 9.40 1.94
C ASP A 232 11.77 9.21 1.49
N ALA A 233 12.35 8.03 1.60
CA ALA A 233 13.70 7.71 1.11
C ALA A 233 13.75 7.28 -0.37
N ASN A 234 12.62 7.20 -1.07
CA ASN A 234 12.60 6.78 -2.48
C ASN A 234 13.45 7.70 -3.34
N THR A 235 14.34 7.16 -4.14
CA THR A 235 15.18 7.96 -5.05
C THR A 235 14.82 7.75 -6.51
N THR A 236 14.87 6.52 -6.98
CA THR A 236 14.70 6.18 -8.41
C THR A 236 13.60 5.15 -8.68
N ALA A 237 13.05 4.54 -7.62
CA ALA A 237 12.06 3.49 -7.78
C ALA A 237 10.72 4.03 -8.31
N SER A 238 10.06 3.22 -9.14
CA SER A 238 8.83 3.55 -9.83
C SER A 238 7.71 2.55 -9.54
N TYR A 239 6.47 2.94 -9.81
CA TYR A 239 5.29 2.08 -9.72
C TYR A 239 5.02 1.53 -8.31
N ASN A 240 5.39 2.25 -7.26
CA ASN A 240 5.10 1.87 -5.88
C ASN A 240 3.81 2.53 -5.39
N VAL A 241 3.04 1.79 -4.60
CA VAL A 241 1.87 2.29 -3.87
C VAL A 241 2.15 2.18 -2.37
N SER A 242 2.18 3.30 -1.69
CA SER A 242 2.44 3.43 -0.26
C SER A 242 1.32 4.23 0.41
N VAL A 243 0.52 3.58 1.24
CA VAL A 243 -0.60 4.22 1.96
C VAL A 243 -0.54 3.89 3.45
N GLY A 244 -0.17 4.86 4.24
CA GLY A 244 0.01 4.74 5.69
C GLY A 244 1.21 5.53 6.19
N ALA A 245 1.22 5.90 7.46
CA ALA A 245 2.38 6.54 8.06
C ALA A 245 3.58 5.58 8.03
N ALA A 246 4.73 6.08 7.60
CA ALA A 246 5.98 5.34 7.49
C ALA A 246 5.87 4.02 6.68
N SER A 247 4.96 3.95 5.70
CA SER A 247 4.94 2.83 4.76
C SER A 247 6.02 3.00 3.69
N LEU A 248 6.76 1.92 3.36
CA LEU A 248 7.89 1.94 2.40
C LEU A 248 8.94 3.03 2.69
N THR A 249 9.12 3.41 3.96
CA THR A 249 9.97 4.53 4.36
C THR A 249 11.39 4.43 3.81
N ASP A 250 12.05 3.28 3.97
CA ASP A 250 13.46 3.09 3.58
C ASP A 250 13.65 2.65 2.12
N ASN A 251 12.58 2.56 1.32
CA ASN A 251 12.69 2.11 -0.06
C ASN A 251 13.47 3.12 -0.90
N THR A 252 14.55 2.67 -1.54
CA THR A 252 15.37 3.53 -2.40
C THR A 252 15.20 3.22 -3.88
N THR A 253 15.29 1.95 -4.27
CA THR A 253 15.30 1.50 -5.68
C THR A 253 14.37 0.32 -5.97
N GLY A 254 13.60 -0.16 -5.00
CA GLY A 254 12.67 -1.28 -5.18
C GLY A 254 11.38 -0.85 -5.90
N ASP A 255 11.13 -1.41 -7.08
CA ASP A 255 9.97 -1.09 -7.91
C ASP A 255 8.76 -2.00 -7.62
N HIS A 256 7.57 -1.58 -8.05
CA HIS A 256 6.36 -2.39 -8.07
C HIS A 256 5.95 -2.96 -6.70
N ASN A 257 6.18 -2.23 -5.62
CA ASN A 257 5.74 -2.61 -4.30
C ASN A 257 4.39 -1.95 -3.95
N THR A 258 3.53 -2.70 -3.29
CA THR A 258 2.28 -2.19 -2.71
C THR A 258 2.32 -2.34 -1.20
N ALA A 259 2.30 -1.23 -0.48
CA ALA A 259 2.31 -1.17 0.98
C ALA A 259 1.11 -0.36 1.48
N ILE A 260 0.20 -1.01 2.18
CA ILE A 260 -1.01 -0.37 2.74
C ILE A 260 -1.11 -0.68 4.24
N GLY A 261 -0.92 0.31 5.05
CA GLY A 261 -0.92 0.23 6.51
C GLY A 261 0.28 0.95 7.13
N SER A 262 0.17 1.38 8.40
CA SER A 262 1.32 1.96 9.11
C SER A 262 2.46 0.94 9.18
N ASP A 263 3.67 1.41 8.92
CA ASP A 263 4.92 0.64 8.96
C ASP A 263 4.93 -0.60 8.04
N SER A 264 4.03 -0.66 7.04
CA SER A 264 4.07 -1.75 6.04
C SER A 264 5.28 -1.58 5.12
N LEU A 265 6.07 -2.66 4.92
CA LEU A 265 7.32 -2.64 4.14
C LEU A 265 8.30 -1.52 4.55
N ALA A 266 8.27 -1.08 5.82
CA ALA A 266 9.02 0.10 6.24
C ALA A 266 10.51 0.02 5.92
N ASN A 267 11.16 -1.10 6.17
CA ASN A 267 12.61 -1.27 6.00
C ASN A 267 13.01 -1.80 4.60
N ASN A 268 12.07 -1.86 3.66
CA ASN A 268 12.39 -2.30 2.29
C ASN A 268 13.39 -1.33 1.66
N THR A 269 14.49 -1.83 1.14
CA THR A 269 15.49 -0.96 0.51
C THR A 269 15.50 -1.09 -1.02
N THR A 270 15.67 -2.30 -1.51
CA THR A 270 15.87 -2.57 -2.95
C THR A 270 14.94 -3.65 -3.49
N ALA A 271 14.17 -4.32 -2.62
CA ALA A 271 13.32 -5.42 -3.05
C ALA A 271 12.12 -4.94 -3.86
N ALA A 272 11.73 -5.72 -4.85
CA ALA A 272 10.65 -5.42 -5.77
C ALA A 272 9.52 -6.46 -5.71
N ASN A 273 8.36 -6.08 -6.26
CA ASN A 273 7.21 -6.95 -6.44
C ASN A 273 6.60 -7.49 -5.13
N ASN A 274 6.69 -6.75 -4.04
CA ASN A 274 6.08 -7.13 -2.77
C ASN A 274 4.71 -6.48 -2.60
N THR A 275 3.76 -7.23 -2.05
CA THR A 275 2.45 -6.73 -1.62
C THR A 275 2.31 -6.89 -0.12
N ALA A 276 2.19 -5.79 0.61
CA ALA A 276 2.01 -5.75 2.06
C ALA A 276 0.76 -4.94 2.42
N VAL A 277 -0.26 -5.60 2.94
CA VAL A 277 -1.52 -4.97 3.35
C VAL A 277 -1.81 -5.28 4.81
N GLY A 278 -1.73 -4.29 5.65
CA GLY A 278 -1.90 -4.40 7.10
C GLY A 278 -0.80 -3.69 7.87
N SER A 279 -1.10 -3.21 9.08
CA SER A 279 -0.09 -2.59 9.94
C SER A 279 1.05 -3.56 10.21
N SER A 280 2.27 -3.09 10.04
CA SER A 280 3.52 -3.84 10.24
C SER A 280 3.64 -5.12 9.40
N SER A 281 2.95 -5.24 8.27
CA SER A 281 3.17 -6.33 7.31
C SER A 281 4.51 -6.14 6.60
N LEU A 282 5.33 -7.21 6.50
CA LEU A 282 6.67 -7.15 5.88
C LEU A 282 7.59 -6.05 6.42
N THR A 283 7.40 -5.60 7.67
CA THR A 283 8.13 -4.44 8.21
C THR A 283 9.64 -4.57 8.10
N ALA A 284 10.21 -5.72 8.44
CA ALA A 284 11.67 -5.93 8.45
C ALA A 284 12.25 -6.31 7.08
N ASN A 285 11.44 -6.41 6.03
CA ASN A 285 11.94 -6.83 4.71
C ASN A 285 12.97 -5.84 4.18
N THR A 286 14.11 -6.34 3.74
CA THR A 286 15.16 -5.51 3.13
C THR A 286 15.33 -5.82 1.65
N THR A 287 15.58 -7.10 1.31
CA THR A 287 15.88 -7.55 -0.06
C THR A 287 15.01 -8.71 -0.53
N GLY A 288 14.10 -9.22 0.30
CA GLY A 288 13.17 -10.29 -0.08
C GLY A 288 12.14 -9.81 -1.11
N ALA A 289 12.05 -10.47 -2.25
CA ALA A 289 11.19 -10.07 -3.37
C ALA A 289 10.00 -11.01 -3.58
N SER A 290 8.99 -10.52 -4.28
CA SER A 290 7.83 -11.32 -4.69
C SER A 290 7.05 -11.94 -3.53
N ASN A 291 6.93 -11.22 -2.42
CA ASN A 291 6.17 -11.66 -1.26
C ASN A 291 4.78 -11.02 -1.26
N THR A 292 3.78 -11.79 -0.86
CA THR A 292 2.42 -11.31 -0.59
C THR A 292 2.12 -11.48 0.91
N ALA A 293 1.93 -10.38 1.63
CA ALA A 293 1.61 -10.34 3.04
C ALA A 293 0.33 -9.53 3.28
N VAL A 294 -0.75 -10.18 3.65
CA VAL A 294 -2.04 -9.57 3.92
C VAL A 294 -2.50 -9.89 5.34
N GLY A 295 -2.50 -8.91 6.20
CA GLY A 295 -2.85 -9.05 7.61
C GLY A 295 -1.86 -8.33 8.52
N ARG A 296 -2.30 -7.97 9.73
CA ARG A 296 -1.43 -7.35 10.74
C ARG A 296 -0.25 -8.27 11.06
N SER A 297 0.95 -7.75 10.95
CA SER A 297 2.21 -8.46 11.23
C SER A 297 2.44 -9.72 10.35
N ALA A 298 1.76 -9.88 9.21
CA ALA A 298 2.09 -10.95 8.28
C ALA A 298 3.53 -10.75 7.76
N LEU A 299 4.39 -11.80 7.82
CA LEU A 299 5.81 -11.74 7.42
C LEU A 299 6.60 -10.61 8.10
N ALA A 300 6.24 -10.20 9.31
CA ALA A 300 6.83 -9.00 9.93
C ALA A 300 8.34 -9.07 10.12
N ALA A 301 8.90 -10.23 10.41
CA ALA A 301 10.35 -10.41 10.62
C ALA A 301 11.11 -10.84 9.35
N ASN A 302 10.44 -10.96 8.20
CA ASN A 302 11.12 -11.36 6.96
C ASN A 302 12.18 -10.32 6.58
N THR A 303 13.41 -10.75 6.34
CA THR A 303 14.48 -9.86 5.89
C THR A 303 14.87 -10.10 4.43
N THR A 304 15.13 -11.35 4.05
CA THR A 304 15.65 -11.73 2.73
C THR A 304 14.83 -12.83 2.04
N GLY A 305 13.85 -13.44 2.74
CA GLY A 305 13.01 -14.49 2.18
C GLY A 305 12.14 -13.99 1.03
N SER A 306 11.96 -14.83 0.00
CA SER A 306 11.25 -14.47 -1.22
C SER A 306 10.15 -15.49 -1.57
N ASN A 307 9.21 -15.07 -2.41
CA ASN A 307 8.14 -15.93 -2.93
C ASN A 307 7.21 -16.51 -1.85
N HIS A 308 6.94 -15.74 -0.82
CA HIS A 308 5.98 -16.10 0.21
C HIS A 308 4.57 -15.61 -0.11
N THR A 309 3.57 -16.39 0.30
CA THR A 309 2.17 -15.95 0.40
C THR A 309 1.73 -16.10 1.86
N ALA A 310 1.53 -15.00 2.56
CA ALA A 310 1.07 -14.95 3.94
C ALA A 310 -0.22 -14.14 4.03
N VAL A 311 -1.33 -14.79 4.31
CA VAL A 311 -2.65 -14.16 4.43
C VAL A 311 -3.26 -14.50 5.78
N GLY A 312 -3.34 -13.54 6.66
CA GLY A 312 -3.84 -13.67 8.01
C GLY A 312 -2.98 -12.93 9.02
N LYS A 313 -3.56 -12.61 10.17
CA LYS A 313 -2.82 -12.01 11.28
C LYS A 313 -1.71 -12.96 11.73
N ASP A 314 -0.49 -12.42 11.91
CA ASP A 314 0.69 -13.15 12.39
C ASP A 314 1.07 -14.37 11.52
N ALA A 315 0.60 -14.49 10.27
CA ALA A 315 1.03 -15.53 9.33
C ALA A 315 2.52 -15.35 8.99
N LEU A 316 3.34 -16.42 9.11
CA LEU A 316 4.80 -16.39 8.89
C LEU A 316 5.52 -15.29 9.69
N LEU A 317 5.04 -14.99 10.90
CA LEU A 317 5.47 -13.83 11.71
C LEU A 317 6.98 -13.71 11.85
N VAL A 318 7.68 -14.80 12.14
CA VAL A 318 9.14 -14.79 12.45
C VAL A 318 10.02 -15.33 11.32
N SER A 319 9.47 -15.58 10.15
CA SER A 319 10.24 -16.03 8.98
C SER A 319 11.28 -14.96 8.60
N THR A 320 12.57 -15.33 8.54
CA THR A 320 13.64 -14.37 8.27
C THR A 320 14.25 -14.53 6.89
N ALA A 321 14.64 -15.74 6.51
CA ALA A 321 15.36 -16.03 5.28
C ALA A 321 14.78 -17.21 4.50
N ALA A 322 13.68 -17.82 4.97
CA ALA A 322 12.96 -18.87 4.26
C ALA A 322 12.40 -18.38 2.91
N GLY A 323 12.02 -19.31 2.03
CA GLY A 323 11.38 -19.00 0.76
C GLY A 323 10.24 -19.97 0.42
N TYR A 324 9.38 -19.56 -0.53
CA TYR A 324 8.36 -20.43 -1.13
C TYR A 324 7.34 -21.04 -0.15
N ASN A 325 6.99 -20.34 0.93
CA ASN A 325 5.97 -20.79 1.86
C ASN A 325 4.62 -20.13 1.57
N THR A 326 3.55 -20.90 1.70
CA THR A 326 2.15 -20.43 1.64
C THR A 326 1.50 -20.60 3.01
N ALA A 327 1.07 -19.53 3.63
CA ALA A 327 0.43 -19.49 4.94
C ALA A 327 -0.89 -18.70 4.86
N ILE A 328 -2.03 -19.38 5.01
CA ILE A 328 -3.35 -18.75 4.91
C ILE A 328 -4.17 -19.05 6.16
N GLY A 329 -4.39 -18.06 6.99
CA GLY A 329 -5.09 -18.12 8.27
C GLY A 329 -4.35 -17.43 9.40
N ASP A 330 -5.02 -17.22 10.54
CA ASP A 330 -4.39 -16.63 11.73
C ASP A 330 -3.27 -17.53 12.27
N SER A 331 -2.09 -16.97 12.52
CA SER A 331 -0.96 -17.66 13.13
C SER A 331 -0.46 -18.91 12.41
N VAL A 332 -0.71 -19.03 11.10
CA VAL A 332 -0.17 -20.13 10.28
C VAL A 332 1.33 -19.96 10.12
N LEU A 333 2.10 -21.08 10.29
CA LEU A 333 3.57 -21.04 10.19
C LEU A 333 4.22 -19.94 11.05
N LYS A 334 3.58 -19.59 12.16
CA LYS A 334 3.97 -18.42 12.96
C LYS A 334 5.41 -18.48 13.45
N ALA A 335 5.88 -19.65 13.85
CA ALA A 335 7.24 -19.88 14.38
C ALA A 335 8.28 -20.24 13.31
N ASN A 336 7.89 -20.28 12.02
CA ASN A 336 8.81 -20.68 10.96
C ASN A 336 9.95 -19.68 10.81
N THR A 337 11.18 -20.13 10.96
CA THR A 337 12.37 -19.27 10.82
C THR A 337 13.03 -19.48 9.45
N THR A 338 13.37 -20.71 9.11
CA THR A 338 14.12 -21.06 7.88
C THR A 338 13.50 -22.19 7.06
N GLY A 339 12.37 -22.79 7.50
CA GLY A 339 11.69 -23.84 6.75
C GLY A 339 11.13 -23.33 5.42
N ASN A 340 11.34 -24.10 4.36
CA ASN A 340 10.98 -23.73 2.97
C ASN A 340 9.91 -24.65 2.41
N TYR A 341 9.23 -24.22 1.34
CA TYR A 341 8.28 -25.03 0.57
C TYR A 341 7.13 -25.61 1.41
N ASN A 342 6.73 -24.93 2.49
CA ASN A 342 5.60 -25.36 3.31
C ASN A 342 4.30 -24.71 2.84
N THR A 343 3.22 -25.47 2.83
CA THR A 343 1.87 -24.96 2.61
C THR A 343 1.03 -25.19 3.86
N GLY A 344 0.61 -24.13 4.52
CA GLY A 344 -0.28 -24.15 5.67
C GLY A 344 -1.57 -23.37 5.41
N VAL A 345 -2.74 -24.00 5.60
CA VAL A 345 -4.04 -23.34 5.45
C VAL A 345 -4.96 -23.71 6.61
N GLY A 346 -5.48 -22.72 7.31
CA GLY A 346 -6.31 -22.89 8.51
C GLY A 346 -5.65 -22.32 9.76
N ALA A 347 -6.43 -21.74 10.68
CA ALA A 347 -5.86 -21.12 11.88
C ALA A 347 -4.95 -22.09 12.66
N SER A 348 -3.77 -21.62 13.03
CA SER A 348 -2.72 -22.38 13.71
C SER A 348 -2.22 -23.62 12.95
N ALA A 349 -2.43 -23.75 11.64
CA ALA A 349 -1.79 -24.81 10.87
C ALA A 349 -0.27 -24.59 10.85
N LEU A 350 0.53 -25.65 11.16
CA LEU A 350 2.00 -25.57 11.24
C LEU A 350 2.52 -24.47 12.18
N ALA A 351 1.79 -24.11 13.24
CA ALA A 351 2.12 -22.93 14.05
C ALA A 351 3.49 -23.03 14.72
N ALA A 352 3.93 -24.20 15.13
CA ALA A 352 5.22 -24.43 15.78
C ALA A 352 6.37 -24.76 14.81
N ASN A 353 6.14 -24.85 13.51
CA ASN A 353 7.20 -25.19 12.55
C ASN A 353 8.32 -24.16 12.62
N THR A 354 9.56 -24.62 12.79
CA THR A 354 10.74 -23.74 12.83
C THR A 354 11.63 -23.90 11.60
N THR A 355 12.00 -25.11 11.27
CA THR A 355 12.95 -25.44 10.19
C THR A 355 12.48 -26.56 9.27
N GLY A 356 11.31 -27.18 9.54
CA GLY A 356 10.76 -28.25 8.69
C GLY A 356 10.41 -27.76 7.29
N ASP A 357 10.72 -28.55 6.28
CA ASP A 357 10.50 -28.26 4.86
C ASP A 357 9.42 -29.18 4.25
N TYR A 358 8.85 -28.77 3.11
CA TYR A 358 7.98 -29.59 2.26
C TYR A 358 6.72 -30.14 2.95
N ASN A 359 6.20 -29.48 3.97
CA ASN A 359 4.96 -29.91 4.62
C ASN A 359 3.74 -29.31 3.91
N THR A 360 2.71 -30.12 3.68
CA THR A 360 1.40 -29.68 3.14
C THR A 360 0.32 -29.91 4.19
N VAL A 361 -0.21 -28.84 4.75
CA VAL A 361 -1.11 -28.88 5.89
C VAL A 361 -2.36 -28.04 5.65
N LEU A 362 -3.53 -28.65 5.84
CA LEU A 362 -4.82 -28.00 5.68
C LEU A 362 -5.78 -28.35 6.82
N GLY A 363 -6.15 -27.41 7.64
CA GLY A 363 -7.11 -27.58 8.73
C GLY A 363 -6.74 -26.78 9.97
N TYR A 364 -7.74 -26.53 10.83
CA TYR A 364 -7.52 -25.89 12.13
C TYR A 364 -6.61 -26.78 13.00
N GLN A 365 -5.49 -26.23 13.48
CA GLN A 365 -4.47 -26.93 14.27
C GLN A 365 -3.93 -28.23 13.63
N ALA A 366 -4.00 -28.38 12.32
CA ALA A 366 -3.33 -29.48 11.63
C ALA A 366 -1.81 -29.23 11.69
N GLY A 367 -1.03 -30.27 12.00
CA GLY A 367 0.42 -30.18 12.13
C GLY A 367 0.89 -29.12 13.13
N ASP A 368 0.10 -28.77 14.14
CA ASP A 368 0.33 -27.64 15.05
C ASP A 368 1.68 -27.72 15.77
N SER A 369 2.12 -28.90 16.18
CA SER A 369 3.37 -29.13 16.87
C SER A 369 4.54 -29.56 15.99
N LEU A 370 4.38 -29.63 14.66
CA LEU A 370 5.49 -29.90 13.74
C LEU A 370 6.57 -28.83 13.92
N THR A 371 7.75 -29.18 14.42
CA THR A 371 8.84 -28.20 14.65
C THR A 371 9.92 -28.28 13.59
N THR A 372 10.54 -29.43 13.42
CA THR A 372 11.65 -29.68 12.47
C THR A 372 11.32 -30.78 11.44
N SER A 373 10.15 -31.37 11.56
CA SER A 373 9.69 -32.48 10.74
C SER A 373 9.38 -32.01 9.31
N SER A 374 9.73 -32.81 8.31
CA SER A 374 9.60 -32.47 6.88
C SER A 374 8.83 -33.52 6.10
N GLY A 375 8.29 -33.14 4.94
CA GLY A 375 7.64 -34.07 4.01
C GLY A 375 6.28 -34.63 4.47
N ASN A 376 5.60 -33.96 5.38
CA ASN A 376 4.32 -34.42 5.89
C ASN A 376 3.13 -33.87 5.11
N VAL A 377 2.06 -34.67 4.99
CA VAL A 377 0.74 -34.26 4.53
C VAL A 377 -0.24 -34.39 5.70
N ALA A 378 -0.84 -33.30 6.15
CA ALA A 378 -1.83 -33.29 7.23
C ALA A 378 -3.08 -32.50 6.80
N ILE A 379 -4.18 -33.17 6.56
CA ILE A 379 -5.42 -32.56 6.07
C ILE A 379 -6.59 -32.95 7.00
N GLY A 380 -7.14 -31.98 7.69
CA GLY A 380 -8.27 -32.18 8.61
C GLY A 380 -8.05 -31.48 9.96
N TYR A 381 -9.12 -31.33 10.72
CA TYR A 381 -9.07 -30.79 12.09
C TYR A 381 -8.10 -31.63 12.95
N GLN A 382 -7.04 -31.00 13.47
CA GLN A 382 -6.01 -31.62 14.31
C GLN A 382 -5.35 -32.89 13.70
N ALA A 383 -5.33 -33.04 12.39
CA ALA A 383 -4.54 -34.10 11.74
C ALA A 383 -3.04 -33.89 12.04
N LEU A 384 -2.32 -34.93 12.49
CA LEU A 384 -0.88 -34.89 12.82
C LEU A 384 -0.50 -33.79 13.82
N ALA A 385 -1.34 -33.53 14.83
CA ALA A 385 -1.21 -32.34 15.67
C ALA A 385 -0.02 -32.37 16.64
N THR A 386 0.50 -33.53 17.06
CA THR A 386 1.54 -33.66 18.10
C THR A 386 2.92 -34.10 17.61
N GLU A 387 3.11 -34.30 16.32
CA GLU A 387 4.39 -34.69 15.72
C GLU A 387 5.47 -33.60 15.92
N THR A 388 6.68 -33.96 16.31
CA THR A 388 7.75 -32.98 16.56
C THR A 388 9.01 -33.19 15.74
N ALA A 389 9.42 -34.42 15.45
CA ALA A 389 10.79 -34.68 15.01
C ALA A 389 10.97 -35.58 13.77
N TYR A 390 9.98 -36.38 13.38
CA TYR A 390 10.11 -37.34 12.29
C TYR A 390 9.23 -36.99 11.10
N ALA A 391 9.47 -37.59 9.95
CA ALA A 391 9.00 -37.10 8.66
C ALA A 391 8.18 -38.10 7.86
N GLU A 392 7.60 -37.61 6.78
CA GLU A 392 6.98 -38.40 5.70
C GLU A 392 5.73 -39.17 6.14
N ASN A 393 4.90 -38.53 6.99
CA ASN A 393 3.57 -39.07 7.34
C ASN A 393 2.49 -38.44 6.45
N THR A 394 1.47 -39.26 6.12
CA THR A 394 0.24 -38.78 5.46
C THR A 394 -0.93 -38.96 6.40
N ALA A 395 -1.54 -37.90 6.86
CA ALA A 395 -2.70 -37.88 7.76
C ALA A 395 -3.86 -37.11 7.11
N ILE A 396 -4.90 -37.77 6.69
CA ILE A 396 -6.06 -37.16 6.02
C ILE A 396 -7.34 -37.55 6.75
N GLY A 397 -7.95 -36.64 7.44
CA GLY A 397 -9.20 -36.85 8.18
C GLY A 397 -9.21 -36.13 9.54
N TYR A 398 -10.37 -36.04 10.15
CA TYR A 398 -10.54 -35.53 11.51
C TYR A 398 -9.65 -36.33 12.48
N GLN A 399 -8.69 -35.68 13.13
CA GLN A 399 -7.76 -36.26 14.09
C GLN A 399 -6.95 -37.49 13.60
N ALA A 400 -6.78 -37.66 12.28
CA ALA A 400 -5.89 -38.70 11.76
C ALA A 400 -4.46 -38.50 12.28
N LEU A 401 -3.80 -39.56 12.78
CA LEU A 401 -2.44 -39.52 13.39
C LEU A 401 -2.26 -38.42 14.46
N LYS A 402 -3.31 -38.05 15.18
CA LYS A 402 -3.28 -36.90 16.09
C LYS A 402 -2.16 -36.98 17.14
N THR A 403 -1.95 -38.15 17.76
CA THR A 403 -1.00 -38.30 18.87
C THR A 403 0.38 -38.83 18.46
N ASN A 404 0.66 -38.83 17.15
CA ASN A 404 1.97 -39.26 16.66
C ASN A 404 3.05 -38.30 17.17
N SER A 405 4.05 -38.84 17.86
CA SER A 405 5.12 -38.01 18.44
C SER A 405 6.53 -38.37 17.93
N GLY A 406 6.64 -39.51 17.21
CA GLY A 406 7.92 -39.98 16.69
C GLY A 406 7.79 -41.09 15.67
N GLY A 407 6.57 -41.42 15.25
CA GLY A 407 6.32 -42.39 14.18
C GLY A 407 6.49 -41.75 12.80
N TYR A 408 7.05 -42.48 11.84
CA TYR A 408 7.31 -42.06 10.48
C TYR A 408 6.86 -43.04 9.43
N TYR A 409 6.71 -42.60 8.18
CA TYR A 409 6.21 -43.41 7.06
C TYR A 409 4.80 -43.97 7.27
N ASN A 410 3.96 -43.33 8.07
CA ASN A 410 2.59 -43.78 8.30
C ASN A 410 1.62 -43.12 7.31
N VAL A 411 0.64 -43.87 6.85
CA VAL A 411 -0.48 -43.40 6.06
C VAL A 411 -1.77 -43.59 6.85
N ALA A 412 -2.44 -42.51 7.22
CA ALA A 412 -3.72 -42.51 7.92
C ALA A 412 -4.75 -41.70 7.09
N VAL A 413 -5.75 -42.38 6.58
CA VAL A 413 -6.82 -41.76 5.79
C VAL A 413 -8.18 -42.16 6.34
N GLY A 414 -8.86 -41.24 7.01
CA GLY A 414 -10.17 -41.46 7.63
C GLY A 414 -10.30 -40.74 8.97
N HIS A 415 -11.54 -40.64 9.45
CA HIS A 415 -11.83 -40.12 10.79
C HIS A 415 -11.12 -41.00 11.83
N GLU A 416 -10.27 -40.38 12.68
CA GLU A 416 -9.50 -41.03 13.75
C GLU A 416 -8.62 -42.22 13.31
N ALA A 417 -8.29 -42.33 12.02
CA ALA A 417 -7.33 -43.35 11.58
C ALA A 417 -5.97 -43.14 12.27
N LEU A 418 -5.41 -44.24 12.85
CA LEU A 418 -4.14 -44.20 13.62
C LEU A 418 -4.10 -43.13 14.72
N LEU A 419 -5.26 -42.77 15.32
CA LEU A 419 -5.38 -41.71 16.31
C LEU A 419 -4.34 -41.79 17.44
N SER A 420 -4.17 -42.98 18.02
CA SER A 420 -3.33 -43.20 19.21
C SER A 420 -1.87 -43.55 18.88
N ASN A 421 -1.49 -43.54 17.61
CA ASN A 421 -0.11 -43.85 17.20
C ASN A 421 0.89 -42.88 17.91
N THR A 422 1.92 -43.42 18.52
CA THR A 422 2.95 -42.58 19.18
C THR A 422 4.30 -42.65 18.47
N THR A 423 4.94 -43.80 18.45
CA THR A 423 6.27 -43.99 17.87
C THR A 423 6.31 -45.06 16.78
N ALA A 424 5.17 -45.66 16.46
CA ALA A 424 5.13 -46.70 15.44
C ALA A 424 5.34 -46.15 14.03
N GLN A 425 5.97 -46.97 13.19
CA GLN A 425 6.34 -46.62 11.83
C GLN A 425 5.72 -47.54 10.79
N SER A 426 5.65 -47.07 9.55
CA SER A 426 5.28 -47.89 8.38
C SER A 426 3.89 -48.55 8.49
N ASN A 427 2.95 -47.90 9.13
CA ASN A 427 1.57 -48.33 9.19
C ASN A 427 0.72 -47.68 8.10
N THR A 428 -0.22 -48.45 7.54
CA THR A 428 -1.26 -47.97 6.62
C THR A 428 -2.63 -48.17 7.25
N GLY A 429 -3.30 -47.10 7.65
CA GLY A 429 -4.67 -47.13 8.17
C GLY A 429 -5.60 -46.32 7.26
N ILE A 430 -6.48 -47.01 6.51
CA ILE A 430 -7.43 -46.36 5.59
C ILE A 430 -8.85 -46.78 5.96
N GLY A 431 -9.63 -45.87 6.47
CA GLY A 431 -10.99 -46.05 6.92
C GLY A 431 -11.28 -45.38 8.26
N ASN A 432 -12.55 -45.17 8.59
CA ASN A 432 -12.96 -44.67 9.90
C ASN A 432 -12.46 -45.63 11.00
N ASP A 433 -11.74 -45.11 12.01
CA ASP A 433 -11.16 -45.83 13.13
C ASP A 433 -10.18 -46.96 12.76
N ALA A 434 -9.65 -47.00 11.54
CA ALA A 434 -8.62 -47.99 11.17
C ALA A 434 -7.36 -47.79 12.00
N LEU A 435 -6.87 -48.86 12.68
CA LEU A 435 -5.71 -48.81 13.60
C LEU A 435 -5.82 -47.76 14.71
N ARG A 436 -7.02 -47.42 15.13
CA ARG A 436 -7.25 -46.27 16.05
C ARG A 436 -6.48 -46.37 17.36
N ALA A 437 -6.43 -47.55 17.99
CA ALA A 437 -5.76 -47.78 19.27
C ALA A 437 -4.26 -48.12 19.14
N ASN A 438 -3.69 -48.17 17.94
CA ASN A 438 -2.29 -48.54 17.73
C ASN A 438 -1.38 -47.51 18.40
N THR A 439 -0.45 -47.97 19.22
CA THR A 439 0.54 -47.09 19.89
C THR A 439 1.95 -47.28 19.35
N THR A 440 2.47 -48.54 19.41
CA THR A 440 3.85 -48.86 19.02
C THR A 440 3.93 -50.01 17.99
N GLY A 441 2.78 -50.60 17.57
CA GLY A 441 2.77 -51.65 16.56
C GLY A 441 3.16 -51.11 15.17
N ALA A 442 4.15 -51.74 14.53
CA ALA A 442 4.71 -51.28 13.26
C ALA A 442 4.36 -52.24 12.10
N ASN A 443 4.47 -51.72 10.86
CA ASN A 443 4.28 -52.49 9.63
C ASN A 443 2.86 -53.14 9.51
N ASN A 444 1.84 -52.49 10.03
CA ASN A 444 0.47 -52.96 9.89
C ASN A 444 -0.23 -52.29 8.71
N THR A 445 -1.05 -53.06 8.00
CA THR A 445 -1.93 -52.56 6.95
C THR A 445 -3.39 -52.81 7.32
N ALA A 446 -4.17 -51.77 7.52
CA ALA A 446 -5.58 -51.81 7.82
C ALA A 446 -6.38 -51.01 6.80
N VAL A 447 -7.20 -51.64 6.00
CA VAL A 447 -8.05 -50.99 5.00
C VAL A 447 -9.51 -51.41 5.22
N GLY A 448 -10.30 -50.47 5.71
CA GLY A 448 -11.71 -50.68 6.03
C GLY A 448 -12.11 -49.99 7.34
N ARG A 449 -13.40 -49.69 7.50
CA ARG A 449 -13.95 -49.19 8.76
C ARG A 449 -13.67 -50.17 9.89
N LEU A 450 -13.10 -49.72 11.01
CA LEU A 450 -12.76 -50.54 12.19
C LEU A 450 -11.75 -51.67 11.91
N ALA A 451 -11.02 -51.67 10.82
CA ALA A 451 -9.95 -52.64 10.59
C ALA A 451 -8.81 -52.47 11.61
N LEU A 452 -8.42 -53.51 12.34
CA LEU A 452 -7.40 -53.49 13.39
C LEU A 452 -7.63 -52.42 14.46
N THR A 453 -8.86 -52.06 14.77
CA THR A 453 -9.19 -50.95 15.68
C THR A 453 -8.54 -51.07 17.05
N ALA A 454 -8.56 -52.29 17.65
CA ALA A 454 -8.04 -52.54 19.00
C ALA A 454 -6.52 -52.81 19.03
N ASN A 455 -5.82 -52.86 17.91
CA ASN A 455 -4.39 -53.14 17.86
C ASN A 455 -3.62 -52.12 18.67
N THR A 456 -2.77 -52.57 19.60
CA THR A 456 -1.95 -51.64 20.41
C THR A 456 -0.46 -51.73 20.07
N THR A 457 0.10 -52.94 20.13
CA THR A 457 1.55 -53.16 19.99
C THR A 457 1.93 -54.21 18.97
N ALA A 458 0.93 -54.89 18.38
CA ALA A 458 1.21 -55.95 17.43
C ALA A 458 1.72 -55.42 16.08
N ASN A 459 2.62 -56.20 15.48
CA ASN A 459 3.31 -55.84 14.24
C ASN A 459 2.90 -56.81 13.09
N ASN A 460 3.13 -56.34 11.86
CA ASN A 460 3.07 -57.13 10.64
C ASN A 460 1.68 -57.74 10.36
N ASN A 461 0.61 -57.10 10.79
CA ASN A 461 -0.74 -57.54 10.48
C ASN A 461 -1.25 -56.89 9.19
N THR A 462 -2.01 -57.68 8.40
CA THR A 462 -2.75 -57.20 7.23
C THR A 462 -4.24 -57.44 7.44
N ALA A 463 -5.03 -56.39 7.52
CA ALA A 463 -6.49 -56.43 7.66
C ALA A 463 -7.15 -55.64 6.53
N ILE A 464 -7.81 -56.30 5.60
CA ILE A 464 -8.49 -55.66 4.46
C ILE A 464 -9.97 -56.07 4.49
N GLY A 465 -10.82 -55.13 4.81
CA GLY A 465 -12.27 -55.32 4.98
C GLY A 465 -12.78 -54.66 6.25
N ALA A 466 -14.04 -54.23 6.26
CA ALA A 466 -14.62 -53.64 7.47
C ALA A 466 -14.59 -54.67 8.61
N GLU A 467 -14.19 -54.24 9.82
CA GLU A 467 -14.11 -55.08 11.03
C GLU A 467 -13.12 -56.27 10.92
N ALA A 468 -12.23 -56.31 9.93
CA ALA A 468 -11.17 -57.32 9.87
C ALA A 468 -10.17 -57.11 11.02
N LEU A 469 -9.88 -58.17 11.80
CA LEU A 469 -9.01 -58.14 13.00
C LEU A 469 -9.40 -57.04 14.01
N ASP A 470 -10.68 -56.69 14.13
CA ASP A 470 -11.16 -55.55 14.94
C ASP A 470 -10.71 -55.64 16.40
N THR A 471 -10.81 -56.80 17.04
CA THR A 471 -10.45 -56.99 18.47
C THR A 471 -9.00 -57.42 18.71
N ASN A 472 -8.16 -57.48 17.69
CA ASN A 472 -6.75 -57.87 17.85
C ASN A 472 -5.99 -56.82 18.66
N THR A 473 -5.31 -57.24 19.74
CA THR A 473 -4.54 -56.37 20.60
C THR A 473 -3.03 -56.54 20.42
N THR A 474 -2.52 -57.76 20.57
CA THR A 474 -1.09 -58.11 20.57
C THR A 474 -0.71 -59.24 19.61
N GLY A 475 -1.68 -59.85 18.92
CA GLY A 475 -1.39 -60.91 17.94
C GLY A 475 -0.74 -60.36 16.67
N GLY A 476 0.47 -60.82 16.33
CA GLY A 476 1.25 -60.32 15.18
C GLY A 476 1.27 -61.31 14.01
N GLY A 477 1.59 -60.80 12.80
CA GLY A 477 1.73 -61.61 11.59
C GLY A 477 0.43 -62.21 11.04
N ASN A 478 -0.73 -61.64 11.36
CA ASN A 478 -2.01 -62.12 10.86
C ASN A 478 -2.37 -61.46 9.52
N SER A 479 -2.98 -62.27 8.62
CA SER A 479 -3.52 -61.78 7.35
C SER A 479 -5.03 -62.06 7.29
N ALA A 480 -5.87 -61.03 7.33
CA ALA A 480 -7.32 -61.11 7.30
C ALA A 480 -7.86 -60.28 6.11
N VAL A 481 -8.50 -60.95 5.16
CA VAL A 481 -9.11 -60.31 3.98
C VAL A 481 -10.59 -60.70 3.89
N GLY A 482 -11.48 -59.76 4.09
CA GLY A 482 -12.91 -59.93 4.07
C GLY A 482 -13.60 -59.23 5.26
N TYR A 483 -14.92 -58.99 5.13
CA TYR A 483 -15.72 -58.44 6.23
C TYR A 483 -15.62 -59.33 7.46
N ALA A 484 -15.26 -58.78 8.63
CA ALA A 484 -15.14 -59.48 9.91
C ALA A 484 -14.24 -60.73 9.87
N ALA A 485 -13.29 -60.88 8.94
CA ALA A 485 -12.27 -61.91 8.97
C ALA A 485 -11.40 -61.78 10.22
N LEU A 486 -11.17 -62.86 10.96
CA LEU A 486 -10.45 -62.88 12.25
C LEU A 486 -10.99 -61.87 13.27
N TYR A 487 -12.26 -61.53 13.26
CA TYR A 487 -12.87 -60.52 14.10
C TYR A 487 -12.55 -60.67 15.59
N ALA A 488 -12.76 -61.88 16.16
CA ALA A 488 -12.57 -62.14 17.58
C ALA A 488 -11.10 -62.45 17.99
N ASN A 489 -10.16 -62.36 17.07
CA ASN A 489 -8.74 -62.63 17.38
C ASN A 489 -8.22 -61.56 18.33
N THR A 490 -7.65 -61.94 19.47
CA THR A 490 -7.10 -60.99 20.44
C THR A 490 -5.57 -61.01 20.52
N THR A 491 -5.01 -62.18 20.72
CA THR A 491 -3.55 -62.36 20.96
C THR A 491 -2.90 -63.42 20.05
N ALA A 492 -3.70 -64.13 19.26
CA ALA A 492 -3.17 -65.17 18.39
C ALA A 492 -2.42 -64.61 17.19
N SER A 493 -1.35 -65.28 16.79
CA SER A 493 -0.44 -64.82 15.74
C SER A 493 -0.38 -65.80 14.56
N ASN A 494 0.11 -65.28 13.41
CA ASN A 494 0.38 -66.06 12.20
C ASN A 494 -0.85 -66.75 11.60
N ASN A 495 -2.04 -66.17 11.72
CA ASN A 495 -3.25 -66.70 11.10
C ASN A 495 -3.49 -66.06 9.73
N THR A 496 -3.97 -66.83 8.76
CA THR A 496 -4.41 -66.35 7.46
C THR A 496 -5.90 -66.71 7.28
N ALA A 497 -6.73 -65.66 7.04
CA ALA A 497 -8.17 -65.80 6.83
C ALA A 497 -8.62 -64.98 5.63
N MET A 498 -9.17 -65.60 4.62
CA MET A 498 -9.71 -64.96 3.41
C MET A 498 -11.19 -65.34 3.21
N GLY A 499 -12.04 -64.31 3.15
CA GLY A 499 -13.48 -64.43 2.93
C GLY A 499 -14.33 -63.78 4.02
N LEU A 500 -15.63 -63.63 3.72
CA LEU A 500 -16.62 -63.11 4.66
C LEU A 500 -16.66 -63.95 5.93
N ASN A 501 -16.44 -63.35 7.10
CA ASN A 501 -16.45 -64.07 8.41
C ASN A 501 -15.43 -65.24 8.52
N ALA A 502 -14.39 -65.31 7.67
CA ALA A 502 -13.37 -66.35 7.77
C ALA A 502 -12.66 -66.27 9.15
N LEU A 503 -12.56 -67.40 9.83
CA LEU A 503 -11.99 -67.52 11.18
C LEU A 503 -12.55 -66.50 12.20
N LYS A 504 -13.81 -66.04 12.02
CA LYS A 504 -14.40 -64.93 12.81
C LYS A 504 -14.36 -65.21 14.32
N ALA A 505 -14.56 -66.42 14.77
CA ALA A 505 -14.61 -66.79 16.19
C ALA A 505 -13.25 -67.24 16.76
N ASN A 506 -12.15 -67.14 16.01
CA ASN A 506 -10.84 -67.51 16.50
C ASN A 506 -10.38 -66.45 17.54
N THR A 507 -10.03 -66.84 18.74
CA THR A 507 -9.57 -65.98 19.81
C THR A 507 -8.07 -66.14 20.11
N THR A 508 -7.61 -67.37 20.28
CA THR A 508 -6.26 -67.75 20.73
C THR A 508 -5.56 -68.77 19.83
N GLY A 509 -6.25 -69.34 18.83
CA GLY A 509 -5.63 -70.32 17.89
C GLY A 509 -4.62 -69.58 16.98
N ALA A 510 -3.37 -70.03 16.93
CA ALA A 510 -2.32 -69.51 16.09
C ALA A 510 -1.99 -70.44 14.90
N GLY A 511 -1.47 -69.85 13.81
CA GLY A 511 -0.99 -70.58 12.66
C GLY A 511 -2.11 -71.20 11.78
N ASN A 512 -3.34 -70.76 11.88
CA ASN A 512 -4.46 -71.18 11.04
C ASN A 512 -4.44 -70.60 9.65
N VAL A 513 -4.88 -71.39 8.66
CA VAL A 513 -5.03 -70.94 7.29
C VAL A 513 -6.41 -71.23 6.79
#